data_668cbf00959d3d53aa81b528dce52bfc
#
_entry.id   668cbf00959d3d53aa81b528dce52bfc
#
_cell.length_a   1.000
_cell.length_b   1.000
_cell.length_c   1.000
_cell.angle_alpha   90.00
_cell.angle_beta   90.00
_cell.angle_gamma   90.00
#
_symmetry.space_group_name_H-M   'P 1'
#
loop_
_entity.id
_entity.type
_entity.pdbx_description
1 polymer ?
#
loop_
_entity_poly.entity_id
_entity_poly.type
_entity_poly.pdbx_seq_one_letter_code
_entity_poly.pdbx_strand_id
1 'polypeptide(L)'
;MLASVLFVSSGIVLAQVNTGLPTVELKTGIYRIQAELADTPKAREVGLMNRTSMPTNSGMLFIFEQKAGHCFWMNNTKISLSIAFIADDGKIVNIEEMQAETTNNHCPKAAVRYALEMNKQWFSERLITPGAVIQGLPRK
;
A
#
# COMPACT_ATOMS: atom_id res chain seq x y z
N MET A 1 13.97 1.69 -56.74
CA MET A 1 14.35 1.91 -55.33
C MET A 1 13.11 2.09 -54.49
N LEU A 2 12.71 1.12 -53.72
CA LEU A 2 11.60 1.20 -52.76
C LEU A 2 12.20 1.60 -51.41
N ALA A 3 11.93 2.80 -50.93
CA ALA A 3 12.30 3.25 -49.61
C ALA A 3 11.29 2.65 -48.59
N SER A 4 11.70 1.68 -47.79
CA SER A 4 10.91 1.16 -46.68
C SER A 4 10.93 2.22 -45.55
N VAL A 5 9.79 2.87 -45.35
CA VAL A 5 9.56 3.73 -44.18
C VAL A 5 9.23 2.85 -43.00
N LEU A 6 10.18 2.68 -42.09
CA LEU A 6 9.97 2.05 -40.80
C LEU A 6 9.17 3.04 -39.92
N PHE A 7 7.87 2.77 -39.73
CA PHE A 7 7.07 3.42 -38.69
C PHE A 7 7.49 2.85 -37.32
N VAL A 8 8.31 3.62 -36.61
CA VAL A 8 8.55 3.36 -35.19
C VAL A 8 7.30 3.82 -34.45
N SER A 9 6.42 2.89 -34.12
CA SER A 9 5.32 3.17 -33.23
C SER A 9 5.87 3.42 -31.84
N SER A 10 5.99 4.69 -31.45
CA SER A 10 6.26 5.08 -30.07
C SER A 10 5.00 4.79 -29.25
N GLY A 11 4.90 3.59 -28.70
CA GLY A 11 3.84 3.25 -27.77
C GLY A 11 3.97 4.14 -26.53
N ILE A 12 2.94 4.94 -26.26
CA ILE A 12 2.83 5.69 -25.01
C ILE A 12 2.60 4.66 -23.90
N VAL A 13 3.62 4.43 -23.07
CA VAL A 13 3.47 3.65 -21.84
C VAL A 13 2.82 4.54 -20.79
N LEU A 14 1.53 4.35 -20.56
CA LEU A 14 0.83 5.04 -19.49
C LEU A 14 1.29 4.50 -18.14
N ALA A 15 1.58 5.40 -17.19
CA ALA A 15 1.89 5.03 -15.81
C ALA A 15 0.72 4.25 -15.20
N GLN A 16 1.01 3.14 -14.50
CA GLN A 16 -0.01 2.32 -13.87
C GLN A 16 -0.49 2.99 -12.59
N VAL A 17 -1.80 3.10 -12.44
CA VAL A 17 -2.49 3.61 -11.26
C VAL A 17 -3.66 2.67 -10.92
N ASN A 18 -3.75 2.21 -9.69
CA ASN A 18 -4.94 1.49 -9.23
C ASN A 18 -6.14 2.43 -9.17
N THR A 19 -7.25 2.01 -9.78
CA THR A 19 -8.53 2.70 -9.74
C THR A 19 -9.66 1.70 -9.55
N GLY A 20 -10.74 2.12 -8.88
CA GLY A 20 -11.95 1.30 -8.74
C GLY A 20 -11.77 0.05 -7.87
N LEU A 21 -10.76 -0.01 -7.01
CA LEU A 21 -10.60 -1.11 -6.06
C LEU A 21 -11.76 -1.11 -5.04
N PRO A 22 -12.20 -2.30 -4.58
CA PRO A 22 -13.12 -2.38 -3.44
C PRO A 22 -12.55 -1.65 -2.23
N THR A 23 -13.41 -1.10 -1.39
CA THR A 23 -13.04 -0.43 -0.15
C THR A 23 -13.63 -1.13 1.06
N VAL A 24 -12.97 -1.00 2.19
CA VAL A 24 -13.45 -1.46 3.50
C VAL A 24 -13.22 -0.36 4.52
N GLU A 25 -14.14 -0.24 5.48
CA GLU A 25 -13.92 0.60 6.65
C GLU A 25 -13.13 -0.20 7.70
N LEU A 26 -11.97 0.32 8.08
CA LEU A 26 -11.19 -0.17 9.21
C LEU A 26 -11.32 0.81 10.38
N LYS A 27 -11.06 0.32 11.57
CA LYS A 27 -11.12 1.13 12.78
C LYS A 27 -9.95 0.80 13.71
N THR A 28 -9.36 1.83 14.30
CA THR A 28 -8.39 1.69 15.38
C THR A 28 -8.65 2.77 16.43
N GLY A 29 -8.98 2.35 17.67
CA GLY A 29 -9.45 3.28 18.68
C GLY A 29 -10.69 4.05 18.21
N ILE A 30 -10.60 5.39 18.21
CA ILE A 30 -11.66 6.28 17.74
C ILE A 30 -11.55 6.61 16.24
N TYR A 31 -10.49 6.19 15.58
CA TYR A 31 -10.19 6.55 14.20
C TYR A 31 -10.78 5.56 13.22
N ARG A 32 -11.40 6.09 12.16
CA ARG A 32 -11.94 5.32 11.04
C ARG A 32 -11.06 5.53 9.81
N ILE A 33 -10.87 4.47 9.04
CA ILE A 33 -10.03 4.45 7.85
C ILE A 33 -10.86 3.90 6.70
N GLN A 34 -10.86 4.60 5.57
CA GLN A 34 -11.37 4.06 4.31
C GLN A 34 -10.20 3.46 3.56
N ALA A 35 -10.12 2.14 3.54
CA ALA A 35 -9.02 1.43 2.90
C ALA A 35 -9.45 0.79 1.59
N GLU A 36 -8.73 1.06 0.52
CA GLU A 36 -8.85 0.30 -0.73
C GLU A 36 -8.20 -1.06 -0.54
N LEU A 37 -8.77 -2.10 -1.14
CA LEU A 37 -8.28 -3.47 -1.01
C LEU A 37 -7.36 -3.85 -2.17
N ALA A 38 -6.09 -4.05 -1.89
CA ALA A 38 -5.12 -4.63 -2.80
C ALA A 38 -4.96 -6.11 -2.47
N ASP A 39 -5.87 -6.96 -2.98
CA ASP A 39 -5.93 -8.38 -2.66
C ASP A 39 -5.70 -9.29 -3.87
N THR A 40 -5.32 -8.73 -5.01
CA THR A 40 -4.86 -9.45 -6.18
C THR A 40 -3.38 -9.20 -6.43
N PRO A 41 -2.66 -10.11 -7.11
CA PRO A 41 -1.24 -9.89 -7.44
C PRO A 41 -1.02 -8.55 -8.15
N LYS A 42 -1.87 -8.19 -9.11
CA LYS A 42 -1.75 -6.95 -9.87
C LYS A 42 -1.99 -5.72 -9.00
N ALA A 43 -3.05 -5.72 -8.17
CA ALA A 43 -3.35 -4.60 -7.29
C ALA A 43 -2.23 -4.39 -6.26
N ARG A 44 -1.65 -5.46 -5.73
CA ARG A 44 -0.51 -5.37 -4.80
C ARG A 44 0.75 -4.85 -5.47
N GLU A 45 1.04 -5.28 -6.71
CA GLU A 45 2.19 -4.81 -7.47
C GLU A 45 2.13 -3.30 -7.72
N VAL A 46 0.99 -2.80 -8.14
CA VAL A 46 0.78 -1.37 -8.42
C VAL A 46 0.67 -0.55 -7.14
N GLY A 47 -0.03 -1.07 -6.12
CA GLY A 47 -0.21 -0.37 -4.85
C GLY A 47 -0.66 1.09 -5.05
N LEU A 48 0.01 2.02 -4.40
CA LEU A 48 -0.22 3.47 -4.50
C LEU A 48 0.68 4.17 -5.53
N MET A 49 1.32 3.41 -6.41
CA MET A 49 2.18 3.98 -7.46
C MET A 49 1.46 5.07 -8.25
N ASN A 50 2.19 6.13 -8.57
CA ASN A 50 1.80 7.24 -9.43
C ASN A 50 0.62 8.09 -8.92
N ARG A 51 0.14 7.88 -7.69
CA ARG A 51 -0.81 8.80 -7.07
C ARG A 51 -0.09 10.04 -6.56
N THR A 52 -0.74 11.19 -6.71
CA THR A 52 -0.19 12.50 -6.31
C THR A 52 -0.70 12.97 -4.96
N SER A 53 -1.79 12.39 -4.47
CA SER A 53 -2.38 12.68 -3.17
C SER A 53 -3.29 11.54 -2.71
N MET A 54 -3.59 11.52 -1.42
CA MET A 54 -4.58 10.62 -0.83
C MET A 54 -5.27 11.35 0.33
N PRO A 55 -6.61 11.27 0.45
CA PRO A 55 -7.32 11.89 1.56
C PRO A 55 -6.78 11.42 2.92
N THR A 56 -6.87 12.28 3.94
CA THR A 56 -6.23 12.08 5.25
C THR A 56 -6.52 10.72 5.88
N ASN A 57 -7.78 10.29 5.87
CA ASN A 57 -8.19 9.03 6.49
C ASN A 57 -8.42 7.89 5.48
N SER A 58 -7.86 8.02 4.31
CA SER A 58 -7.81 6.97 3.30
C SER A 58 -6.48 6.25 3.33
N GLY A 59 -6.50 4.99 2.92
CA GLY A 59 -5.31 4.16 2.83
C GLY A 59 -5.50 3.00 1.87
N MET A 60 -4.52 2.13 1.83
CA MET A 60 -4.59 0.89 1.06
C MET A 60 -4.21 -0.28 1.96
N LEU A 61 -5.12 -1.26 2.02
CA LEU A 61 -4.90 -2.52 2.74
C LEU A 61 -4.46 -3.59 1.74
N PHE A 62 -3.23 -4.04 1.92
CA PHE A 62 -2.67 -5.17 1.19
C PHE A 62 -3.01 -6.45 1.92
N ILE A 63 -3.58 -7.41 1.20
CA ILE A 63 -3.95 -8.72 1.73
C ILE A 63 -3.21 -9.78 0.92
N PHE A 64 -2.39 -10.57 1.61
CA PHE A 64 -1.66 -11.68 1.02
C PHE A 64 -2.33 -13.01 1.36
N GLU A 65 -2.20 -13.98 0.45
CA GLU A 65 -2.77 -15.31 0.64
C GLU A 65 -2.05 -16.10 1.73
N GLN A 66 -0.74 -15.87 1.85
CA GLN A 66 0.13 -16.53 2.82
C GLN A 66 0.78 -15.51 3.75
N LYS A 67 0.93 -15.85 5.02
CA LYS A 67 1.79 -15.11 5.93
C LYS A 67 3.24 -15.27 5.50
N ALA A 68 3.95 -14.18 5.37
CA ALA A 68 5.37 -14.15 5.07
C ALA A 68 6.00 -12.81 5.44
N GLY A 69 7.29 -12.70 5.26
CA GLY A 69 8.02 -11.44 5.39
C GLY A 69 7.86 -10.56 4.17
N HIS A 70 6.63 -10.20 3.82
CA HIS A 70 6.33 -9.36 2.66
C HIS A 70 6.92 -7.97 2.84
N CYS A 71 7.97 -7.67 2.08
CA CYS A 71 8.62 -6.36 2.10
C CYS A 71 8.01 -5.42 1.05
N PHE A 72 8.09 -4.12 1.33
CA PHE A 72 7.56 -3.06 0.49
C PHE A 72 8.67 -2.07 0.12
N TRP A 73 8.56 -1.47 -1.04
CA TRP A 73 9.41 -0.38 -1.49
C TRP A 73 8.56 0.77 -2.01
N MET A 74 9.19 1.92 -2.25
CA MET A 74 8.52 3.14 -2.70
C MET A 74 8.81 3.48 -4.16
N ASN A 75 9.18 2.48 -4.96
CA ASN A 75 9.41 2.67 -6.39
C ASN A 75 8.15 3.22 -7.08
N ASN A 76 8.29 4.28 -7.85
CA ASN A 76 7.19 4.99 -8.52
C ASN A 76 6.06 5.47 -7.59
N THR A 77 6.28 5.51 -6.28
CA THR A 77 5.31 6.00 -5.28
C THR A 77 5.67 7.43 -4.91
N LYS A 78 4.88 8.38 -5.36
CA LYS A 78 5.20 9.81 -5.36
C LYS A 78 4.86 10.52 -4.06
N ILE A 79 4.06 9.91 -3.21
CA ILE A 79 3.69 10.42 -1.88
C ILE A 79 4.38 9.57 -0.80
N SER A 80 4.93 10.25 0.22
CA SER A 80 5.50 9.55 1.37
C SER A 80 4.39 8.93 2.21
N LEU A 81 4.62 7.72 2.74
CA LEU A 81 3.63 6.89 3.41
C LEU A 81 4.14 6.41 4.77
N SER A 82 3.20 6.02 5.61
CA SER A 82 3.45 5.16 6.76
C SER A 82 2.86 3.80 6.48
N ILE A 83 3.55 2.72 6.79
CA ILE A 83 3.06 1.35 6.66
C ILE A 83 2.98 0.67 8.02
N ALA A 84 1.84 0.06 8.32
CA ALA A 84 1.66 -0.82 9.46
C ALA A 84 1.56 -2.27 8.99
N PHE A 85 2.43 -3.13 9.49
CA PHE A 85 2.36 -4.57 9.27
C PHE A 85 1.49 -5.19 10.37
N ILE A 86 0.50 -6.00 9.98
CA ILE A 86 -0.59 -6.40 10.88
C ILE A 86 -0.72 -7.93 10.90
N ALA A 87 -0.74 -8.48 12.11
CA ALA A 87 -0.97 -9.90 12.35
C ALA A 87 -2.45 -10.28 12.13
N ASP A 88 -2.72 -11.58 12.04
CA ASP A 88 -4.08 -12.10 11.78
C ASP A 88 -5.10 -11.74 12.87
N ASP A 89 -4.66 -11.47 14.09
CA ASP A 89 -5.51 -11.00 15.20
C ASP A 89 -5.78 -9.48 15.16
N GLY A 90 -5.25 -8.78 14.16
CA GLY A 90 -5.39 -7.34 13.98
C GLY A 90 -4.34 -6.51 14.69
N LYS A 91 -3.45 -7.11 15.46
CA LYS A 91 -2.38 -6.35 16.14
C LYS A 91 -1.32 -5.88 15.17
N ILE A 92 -0.94 -4.62 15.29
CA ILE A 92 0.18 -4.05 14.56
C ILE A 92 1.49 -4.66 15.11
N VAL A 93 2.26 -5.27 14.21
CA VAL A 93 3.58 -5.84 14.53
C VAL A 93 4.64 -4.75 14.60
N ASN A 94 4.71 -3.95 13.54
CA ASN A 94 5.60 -2.78 13.45
C ASN A 94 5.07 -1.77 12.45
N ILE A 95 5.55 -0.54 12.57
CA ILE A 95 5.22 0.58 11.68
C ILE A 95 6.52 1.14 11.15
N GLU A 96 6.55 1.48 9.86
CA GLU A 96 7.67 2.17 9.24
C GLU A 96 7.21 3.39 8.45
N GLU A 97 8.05 4.43 8.47
CA GLU A 97 7.89 5.59 7.61
C GLU A 97 8.65 5.35 6.31
N MET A 98 7.99 5.61 5.19
CA MET A 98 8.51 5.31 3.85
C MET A 98 8.57 6.60 3.03
N GLN A 99 9.78 7.00 2.64
CA GLN A 99 9.98 8.18 1.81
C GLN A 99 9.61 7.91 0.35
N ALA A 100 8.89 8.86 -0.26
CA ALA A 100 8.54 8.80 -1.68
C ALA A 100 9.75 8.51 -2.58
N GLU A 101 9.53 7.67 -3.59
CA GLU A 101 10.47 7.36 -4.67
C GLU A 101 11.81 6.76 -4.23
N THR A 102 11.87 6.18 -3.04
CA THR A 102 13.01 5.39 -2.57
C THR A 102 12.84 3.91 -2.88
N THR A 103 13.93 3.17 -2.95
CA THR A 103 13.91 1.75 -3.34
C THR A 103 14.40 0.80 -2.26
N ASN A 104 14.75 1.30 -1.07
CA ASN A 104 15.05 0.42 0.06
C ASN A 104 13.79 -0.31 0.53
N ASN A 105 13.99 -1.51 1.04
CA ASN A 105 12.91 -2.36 1.52
C ASN A 105 12.46 -1.97 2.93
N HIS A 106 11.14 -2.04 3.14
CA HIS A 106 10.49 -1.96 4.44
C HIS A 106 9.81 -3.29 4.70
N CYS A 107 10.18 -3.94 5.79
CA CYS A 107 9.81 -5.33 6.05
C CYS A 107 9.11 -5.49 7.40
N PRO A 108 8.19 -6.48 7.52
CA PRO A 108 7.61 -6.81 8.81
C PRO A 108 8.64 -7.50 9.70
N LYS A 109 8.55 -7.27 11.01
CA LYS A 109 9.37 -7.94 12.03
C LYS A 109 8.92 -9.36 12.36
N ALA A 110 7.78 -9.77 11.84
CA ALA A 110 7.25 -11.13 11.91
C ALA A 110 6.47 -11.42 10.63
N ALA A 111 6.21 -12.69 10.33
CA ALA A 111 5.39 -13.05 9.17
C ALA A 111 3.96 -12.51 9.33
N VAL A 112 3.46 -11.81 8.33
CA VAL A 112 2.14 -11.17 8.32
C VAL A 112 1.39 -11.48 7.03
N ARG A 113 0.05 -11.36 7.09
CA ARG A 113 -0.86 -11.42 5.95
C ARG A 113 -1.30 -10.03 5.49
N TYR A 114 -1.28 -9.05 6.38
CA TYR A 114 -1.82 -7.72 6.13
C TYR A 114 -0.76 -6.64 6.27
N ALA A 115 -0.85 -5.63 5.40
CA ALA A 115 -0.13 -4.37 5.54
C ALA A 115 -1.07 -3.22 5.19
N LEU A 116 -1.03 -2.14 5.97
CA LEU A 116 -1.86 -0.96 5.77
C LEU A 116 -0.98 0.25 5.53
N GLU A 117 -1.08 0.81 4.33
CA GLU A 117 -0.44 2.07 3.97
C GLU A 117 -1.38 3.24 4.19
N MET A 118 -0.89 4.26 4.89
CA MET A 118 -1.56 5.53 5.17
C MET A 118 -0.63 6.69 4.77
N ASN A 119 -1.15 7.90 4.72
CA ASN A 119 -0.32 9.09 4.56
C ASN A 119 0.79 9.13 5.63
N LYS A 120 1.92 9.74 5.27
CA LYS A 120 3.06 9.92 6.17
C LYS A 120 2.64 10.37 7.56
N GLN A 121 3.18 9.75 8.59
CA GLN A 121 2.97 10.09 10.01
C GLN A 121 1.51 9.91 10.50
N TRP A 122 0.64 9.27 9.73
CA TRP A 122 -0.76 9.09 10.13
C TRP A 122 -0.89 8.39 11.48
N PHE A 123 -0.10 7.34 11.71
CA PHE A 123 -0.12 6.58 12.97
C PHE A 123 0.51 7.37 14.12
N SER A 124 1.69 7.94 13.90
CA SER A 124 2.44 8.65 14.96
C SER A 124 1.70 9.89 15.46
N GLU A 125 1.08 10.65 14.57
CA GLU A 125 0.26 11.83 14.93
C GLU A 125 -0.96 11.46 15.78
N ARG A 126 -1.39 10.21 15.73
CA ARG A 126 -2.55 9.68 16.49
C ARG A 126 -2.14 8.81 17.66
N LEU A 127 -0.84 8.76 17.97
CA LEU A 127 -0.26 7.94 19.04
C LEU A 127 -0.61 6.44 18.91
N ILE A 128 -0.74 5.98 17.67
CA ILE A 128 -0.94 4.57 17.35
C ILE A 128 0.42 3.90 17.19
N THR A 129 0.68 2.90 18.00
CA THR A 129 1.98 2.21 18.10
C THR A 129 1.81 0.70 17.91
N PRO A 130 2.91 -0.06 17.69
CA PRO A 130 2.85 -1.51 17.67
C PRO A 130 2.10 -2.07 18.89
N GLY A 131 1.28 -3.09 18.66
CA GLY A 131 0.36 -3.67 19.65
C GLY A 131 -1.07 -3.09 19.59
N ALA A 132 -1.28 -1.92 18.97
CA ALA A 132 -2.62 -1.42 18.69
C ALA A 132 -3.35 -2.37 17.73
N VAL A 133 -4.67 -2.43 17.85
CA VAL A 133 -5.51 -3.34 17.06
C VAL A 133 -6.21 -2.60 15.94
N ILE A 134 -6.10 -3.12 14.72
CA ILE A 134 -6.90 -2.72 13.57
C ILE A 134 -8.10 -3.65 13.50
N GLN A 135 -9.30 -3.07 13.59
CA GLN A 135 -10.57 -3.78 13.48
C GLN A 135 -11.12 -3.69 12.07
N GLY A 136 -11.87 -4.73 11.65
CA GLY A 136 -12.55 -4.75 10.36
C GLY A 136 -11.75 -5.39 9.22
N LEU A 137 -10.61 -6.03 9.52
CA LEU A 137 -9.83 -6.74 8.51
C LEU A 137 -10.67 -7.85 7.86
N PRO A 138 -10.74 -7.88 6.50
CA PRO A 138 -11.36 -8.99 5.80
C PRO A 138 -10.63 -10.30 6.11
N ARG A 139 -11.39 -11.35 6.39
CA ARG A 139 -10.84 -12.70 6.55
C ARG A 139 -10.81 -13.40 5.19
N LYS A 140 -9.71 -14.07 4.89
CA LYS A 140 -9.59 -14.99 3.73
C LYS A 140 -9.51 -16.44 4.21
#